data_3162f06621f0dcd9a777cea5be6647ee
#
_entry.id   3162f06621f0dcd9a777cea5be6647ee
#
_cell.length_a   1.000
_cell.length_b   1.000
_cell.length_c   1.000
_cell.angle_alpha   90.00
_cell.angle_beta   90.00
_cell.angle_gamma   90.00
#
_symmetry.space_group_name_H-M   'P 1'
#
loop_
_entity.id
_entity.type
_entity.pdbx_description
1 polymer ?
#
loop_
_entity_poly.entity_id
_entity_poly.type
_entity_poly.pdbx_seq_one_letter_code
_entity_poly.pdbx_strand_id
1 'polypeptide(L)'
;QMDYIQEMFAERIGGSRFGMSDVIYKFEKIKRSKREAAELHPDMELIDLGVGQPDYMADGDVIRVLSEESAKWENRGYADNGIDEFKKAAAKYMDQVFGVKGIDYETETLHMIGSKAGLTILPQAFINPGDVTLITVPGYPVMGTITEWLGGEKYELPLKEEHDFYPDLD
;
A
#
# COMPACT_ATOMS: atom_id res chain seq x y z
N GLN A 1 4.28 -20.68 30.28
CA GLN A 1 3.19 -21.23 29.43
C GLN A 1 3.20 -20.40 28.16
N MET A 2 3.71 -20.95 27.05
CA MET A 2 3.53 -20.29 25.75
C MET A 2 2.02 -20.14 25.51
N ASP A 3 1.61 -18.96 25.06
CA ASP A 3 0.22 -18.70 24.75
C ASP A 3 -0.20 -19.65 23.59
N TYR A 4 -1.25 -20.38 23.76
CA TYR A 4 -1.81 -21.28 22.74
C TYR A 4 -1.97 -20.60 21.38
N ILE A 5 -2.32 -19.30 21.37
CA ILE A 5 -2.45 -18.51 20.15
C ILE A 5 -1.09 -18.33 19.45
N GLN A 6 -0.01 -18.20 20.23
CA GLN A 6 1.35 -18.02 19.69
C GLN A 6 1.80 -19.24 18.85
N GLU A 7 1.38 -20.42 19.23
CA GLU A 7 1.71 -21.67 18.52
C GLU A 7 0.91 -21.84 17.21
N MET A 8 -0.18 -21.07 17.03
CA MET A 8 -1.05 -21.15 15.86
C MET A 8 -0.59 -20.26 14.68
N PHE A 9 0.36 -19.37 14.87
CA PHE A 9 0.83 -18.52 13.79
C PHE A 9 1.51 -19.34 12.69
N ALA A 10 1.19 -18.99 11.43
CA ALA A 10 1.76 -19.67 10.28
C ALA A 10 3.28 -19.43 10.18
N GLU A 11 4.04 -20.47 9.77
CA GLU A 11 5.49 -20.43 9.64
C GLU A 11 5.98 -19.29 8.73
N ARG A 12 5.23 -19.00 7.64
CA ARG A 12 5.56 -17.92 6.69
C ARG A 12 5.61 -16.50 7.29
N ILE A 13 5.00 -16.30 8.46
CA ILE A 13 5.03 -15.01 9.19
C ILE A 13 5.86 -15.07 10.46
N GLY A 14 6.54 -16.20 10.70
CA GLY A 14 7.42 -16.40 11.85
C GLY A 14 7.00 -17.51 12.82
N GLY A 15 5.86 -18.17 12.58
CA GLY A 15 5.36 -19.25 13.42
C GLY A 15 5.27 -18.86 14.89
N SER A 16 5.69 -19.74 15.78
CA SER A 16 5.69 -19.50 17.23
C SER A 16 6.56 -18.32 17.70
N ARG A 17 7.40 -17.77 16.82
CA ARG A 17 8.21 -16.57 17.09
C ARG A 17 7.61 -15.28 16.50
N PHE A 18 6.41 -15.33 15.94
CA PHE A 18 5.75 -14.14 15.39
C PHE A 18 5.67 -13.03 16.46
N GLY A 19 6.07 -11.80 16.08
CA GLY A 19 6.13 -10.64 16.98
C GLY A 19 7.30 -10.61 17.96
N MET A 20 8.15 -11.64 18.00
CA MET A 20 9.34 -11.70 18.86
C MET A 20 10.61 -11.20 18.14
N SER A 21 10.47 -10.77 16.90
CA SER A 21 11.59 -10.19 16.14
C SER A 21 11.95 -8.80 16.63
N ASP A 22 13.23 -8.50 16.71
CA ASP A 22 13.74 -7.14 16.98
C ASP A 22 13.57 -6.20 15.77
N VAL A 23 13.09 -6.73 14.63
CA VAL A 23 12.81 -5.96 13.42
C VAL A 23 11.49 -5.23 13.59
N ILE A 24 11.58 -3.95 13.96
CA ILE A 24 10.40 -3.08 14.03
C ILE A 24 10.10 -2.53 12.64
N TYR A 25 8.82 -2.61 12.25
CA TYR A 25 8.36 -2.00 11.00
C TYR A 25 8.76 -0.52 10.91
N LYS A 26 9.32 -0.12 9.77
CA LYS A 26 9.95 1.20 9.56
C LYS A 26 9.11 2.37 10.08
N PHE A 27 7.84 2.40 9.77
CA PHE A 27 6.96 3.51 10.18
C PHE A 27 6.66 3.50 11.68
N GLU A 28 6.61 2.35 12.31
CA GLU A 28 6.47 2.25 13.77
C GLU A 28 7.74 2.76 14.49
N LYS A 29 8.91 2.46 13.94
CA LYS A 29 10.19 2.99 14.45
C LYS A 29 10.20 4.53 14.38
N ILE A 30 9.81 5.10 13.24
CA ILE A 30 9.70 6.56 13.06
C ILE A 30 8.72 7.16 14.09
N LYS A 31 7.55 6.55 14.26
CA LYS A 31 6.53 7.00 15.22
C LYS A 31 7.05 7.01 16.66
N ARG A 32 7.81 6.00 17.06
CA ARG A 32 8.44 5.93 18.40
C ARG A 32 9.48 7.02 18.58
N SER A 33 10.38 7.19 17.59
CA SER A 33 11.42 8.24 17.64
C SER A 33 10.83 9.65 17.69
N LYS A 34 9.72 9.91 16.97
CA LYS A 34 9.00 11.19 17.03
C LYS A 34 8.44 11.47 18.42
N ARG A 35 7.84 10.46 19.06
CA ARG A 35 7.30 10.59 20.41
C ARG A 35 8.40 10.89 21.43
N GLU A 36 9.49 10.14 21.38
CA GLU A 36 10.66 10.35 22.22
C GLU A 36 11.27 11.74 22.04
N ALA A 37 11.43 12.19 20.79
CA ALA A 37 11.93 13.54 20.49
C ALA A 37 11.02 14.64 21.05
N ALA A 38 9.70 14.50 20.94
CA ALA A 38 8.75 15.45 21.50
C ALA A 38 8.78 15.50 23.04
N GLU A 39 9.00 14.36 23.69
CA GLU A 39 9.13 14.28 25.15
C GLU A 39 10.45 14.92 25.65
N LEU A 40 11.56 14.72 24.89
CA LEU A 40 12.87 15.29 25.24
C LEU A 40 12.98 16.78 24.95
N HIS A 41 12.20 17.28 24.00
CA HIS A 41 12.26 18.67 23.53
C HIS A 41 10.86 19.30 23.44
N PRO A 42 10.15 19.47 24.60
CA PRO A 42 8.77 19.95 24.62
C PRO A 42 8.58 21.38 24.11
N ASP A 43 9.65 22.17 24.11
CA ASP A 43 9.62 23.58 23.64
C ASP A 43 9.96 23.71 22.14
N MET A 44 10.21 22.60 21.45
CA MET A 44 10.55 22.58 20.02
C MET A 44 9.42 21.98 19.19
N GLU A 45 9.03 22.68 18.15
CA GLU A 45 8.11 22.13 17.13
C GLU A 45 8.85 21.09 16.27
N LEU A 46 8.28 19.89 16.20
CA LEU A 46 8.81 18.82 15.35
C LEU A 46 8.27 18.95 13.92
N ILE A 47 9.14 19.26 12.98
CA ILE A 47 8.80 19.25 11.53
C ILE A 47 8.99 17.83 10.99
N ASP A 48 7.90 17.18 10.63
CA ASP A 48 7.91 15.79 10.14
C ASP A 48 8.11 15.72 8.62
N LEU A 49 9.30 15.32 8.19
CA LEU A 49 9.63 15.04 6.79
C LEU A 49 9.71 13.52 6.49
N GLY A 50 9.33 12.68 7.45
CA GLY A 50 9.52 11.22 7.38
C GLY A 50 8.37 10.45 6.73
N VAL A 51 7.20 11.06 6.60
CA VAL A 51 6.00 10.42 6.02
C VAL A 51 5.41 11.31 4.94
N GLY A 52 5.32 10.80 3.71
CA GLY A 52 4.60 11.43 2.62
C GLY A 52 3.09 11.23 2.80
N GLN A 53 2.37 12.29 3.13
CA GLN A 53 0.91 12.30 3.23
C GLN A 53 0.38 13.65 2.76
N PRO A 54 -0.89 13.73 2.31
CA PRO A 54 -1.52 15.00 1.98
C PRO A 54 -1.51 15.93 3.19
N ASP A 55 -1.12 17.19 2.99
CA ASP A 55 -1.10 18.25 4.01
C ASP A 55 -2.26 19.23 3.85
N TYR A 56 -2.96 19.18 2.70
CA TYR A 56 -4.17 19.96 2.45
C TYR A 56 -5.44 19.16 2.75
N MET A 57 -6.49 19.89 3.07
CA MET A 57 -7.83 19.34 3.19
C MET A 57 -8.30 18.79 1.84
N ALA A 58 -9.18 17.80 1.86
CA ALA A 58 -9.85 17.36 0.65
C ALA A 58 -10.66 18.53 0.04
N ASP A 59 -10.75 18.54 -1.30
CA ASP A 59 -11.55 19.54 -2.01
C ASP A 59 -13.00 19.57 -1.51
N GLY A 60 -13.57 20.76 -1.39
CA GLY A 60 -14.93 20.96 -0.87
C GLY A 60 -16.00 20.22 -1.66
N ASP A 61 -15.84 20.09 -2.98
CA ASP A 61 -16.77 19.32 -3.80
C ASP A 61 -16.70 17.83 -3.51
N VAL A 62 -15.49 17.29 -3.24
CA VAL A 62 -15.32 15.87 -2.84
C VAL A 62 -16.04 15.61 -1.53
N ILE A 63 -15.87 16.49 -0.53
CA ILE A 63 -16.52 16.37 0.79
C ILE A 63 -18.05 16.45 0.64
N ARG A 64 -18.55 17.40 -0.14
CA ARG A 64 -19.99 17.60 -0.37
C ARG A 64 -20.59 16.36 -1.05
N VAL A 65 -20.02 15.91 -2.17
CA VAL A 65 -20.50 14.74 -2.92
C VAL A 65 -20.49 13.49 -2.04
N LEU A 66 -19.40 13.25 -1.32
CA LEU A 66 -19.31 12.11 -0.41
C LEU A 66 -20.41 12.13 0.66
N SER A 67 -20.68 13.30 1.25
CA SER A 67 -21.72 13.47 2.25
C SER A 67 -23.13 13.24 1.67
N GLU A 68 -23.41 13.81 0.51
CA GLU A 68 -24.69 13.65 -0.18
C GLU A 68 -24.94 12.22 -0.60
N GLU A 69 -23.95 11.57 -1.22
CA GLU A 69 -24.07 10.20 -1.72
C GLU A 69 -24.15 9.18 -0.58
N SER A 70 -23.40 9.37 0.52
CA SER A 70 -23.47 8.47 1.68
C SER A 70 -24.82 8.47 2.40
N ALA A 71 -25.62 9.54 2.24
CA ALA A 71 -26.96 9.65 2.82
C ALA A 71 -28.03 8.94 1.98
N LYS A 72 -27.73 8.53 0.75
CA LYS A 72 -28.69 7.90 -0.14
C LYS A 72 -28.94 6.44 0.19
N TRP A 73 -30.19 6.04 0.13
CA TRP A 73 -30.59 4.65 0.41
C TRP A 73 -29.98 3.62 -0.55
N GLU A 74 -29.87 3.96 -1.83
CA GLU A 74 -29.31 3.11 -2.88
C GLU A 74 -27.81 2.80 -2.69
N ASN A 75 -27.09 3.68 -2.01
CA ASN A 75 -25.62 3.55 -1.82
C ASN A 75 -25.22 2.70 -0.60
N ARG A 76 -26.18 2.07 0.09
CA ARG A 76 -25.90 1.22 1.27
C ARG A 76 -25.57 -0.23 0.93
N GLY A 77 -25.75 -0.65 -0.32
CA GLY A 77 -25.57 -2.02 -0.77
C GLY A 77 -24.09 -2.39 -0.98
N TYR A 78 -23.89 -3.64 -1.33
CA TYR A 78 -22.58 -4.11 -1.79
C TYR A 78 -22.26 -3.55 -3.18
N ALA A 79 -20.98 -3.23 -3.40
CA ALA A 79 -20.48 -2.75 -4.69
C ALA A 79 -19.62 -3.80 -5.41
N ASP A 80 -19.54 -5.02 -4.91
CA ASP A 80 -18.74 -6.13 -5.43
C ASP A 80 -17.34 -5.68 -5.93
N ASN A 81 -17.12 -5.72 -7.25
CA ASN A 81 -15.88 -5.28 -7.90
C ASN A 81 -15.85 -3.77 -8.22
N GLY A 82 -16.74 -2.99 -7.63
CA GLY A 82 -16.94 -1.57 -7.88
C GLY A 82 -18.15 -1.29 -8.77
N ILE A 83 -18.82 -0.17 -8.48
CA ILE A 83 -19.96 0.27 -9.30
C ILE A 83 -19.47 0.74 -10.67
N ASP A 84 -20.32 0.61 -11.68
CA ASP A 84 -19.99 0.95 -13.06
C ASP A 84 -19.59 2.42 -13.22
N GLU A 85 -20.27 3.33 -12.52
CA GLU A 85 -19.96 4.76 -12.55
C GLU A 85 -18.53 5.04 -12.10
N PHE A 86 -18.07 4.37 -11.06
CA PHE A 86 -16.70 4.50 -10.60
C PHE A 86 -15.69 3.96 -11.61
N LYS A 87 -15.95 2.76 -12.16
CA LYS A 87 -15.07 2.13 -13.15
C LYS A 87 -14.99 2.94 -14.44
N LYS A 88 -16.13 3.46 -14.94
CA LYS A 88 -16.19 4.37 -16.08
C LYS A 88 -15.42 5.67 -15.83
N ALA A 89 -15.58 6.25 -14.64
CA ALA A 89 -14.83 7.44 -14.24
C ALA A 89 -13.33 7.19 -14.17
N ALA A 90 -12.89 6.03 -13.66
CA ALA A 90 -11.49 5.64 -13.63
C ALA A 90 -10.90 5.49 -15.04
N ALA A 91 -11.58 4.79 -15.95
CA ALA A 91 -11.15 4.65 -17.35
C ALA A 91 -11.07 6.00 -18.06
N LYS A 92 -12.05 6.87 -17.84
CA LYS A 92 -12.05 8.24 -18.37
C LYS A 92 -10.89 9.08 -17.80
N TYR A 93 -10.60 8.96 -16.51
CA TYR A 93 -9.49 9.66 -15.87
C TYR A 93 -8.15 9.23 -16.49
N MET A 94 -7.97 7.93 -16.71
CA MET A 94 -6.75 7.40 -17.37
C MET A 94 -6.57 7.96 -18.79
N ASP A 95 -7.65 8.10 -19.56
CA ASP A 95 -7.58 8.74 -20.89
C ASP A 95 -7.24 10.24 -20.79
N GLN A 96 -7.96 10.98 -19.95
CA GLN A 96 -7.84 12.44 -19.89
C GLN A 96 -6.53 12.92 -19.27
N VAL A 97 -6.02 12.24 -18.25
CA VAL A 97 -4.85 12.67 -17.48
C VAL A 97 -3.57 12.02 -18.00
N PHE A 98 -3.63 10.75 -18.38
CA PHE A 98 -2.46 9.97 -18.77
C PHE A 98 -2.42 9.60 -20.27
N GLY A 99 -3.47 9.89 -21.04
CA GLY A 99 -3.57 9.53 -22.45
C GLY A 99 -3.72 8.04 -22.73
N VAL A 100 -4.04 7.25 -21.70
CA VAL A 100 -4.26 5.79 -21.81
C VAL A 100 -5.70 5.55 -22.29
N LYS A 101 -5.83 5.22 -23.58
CA LYS A 101 -7.11 5.07 -24.26
C LYS A 101 -7.57 3.62 -24.34
N GLY A 102 -8.89 3.45 -24.46
CA GLY A 102 -9.48 2.16 -24.80
C GLY A 102 -9.56 1.18 -23.64
N ILE A 103 -9.44 1.63 -22.39
CA ILE A 103 -9.66 0.79 -21.21
C ILE A 103 -11.12 0.35 -21.19
N ASP A 104 -11.35 -0.96 -21.26
CA ASP A 104 -12.65 -1.56 -21.01
C ASP A 104 -12.93 -1.56 -19.50
N TYR A 105 -13.82 -0.69 -19.06
CA TYR A 105 -14.13 -0.54 -17.65
C TYR A 105 -14.74 -1.81 -17.01
N GLU A 106 -15.37 -2.68 -17.79
CA GLU A 106 -15.99 -3.91 -17.28
C GLU A 106 -14.96 -4.97 -16.93
N THR A 107 -13.93 -5.14 -17.77
CA THR A 107 -12.97 -6.24 -17.67
C THR A 107 -11.57 -5.81 -17.19
N GLU A 108 -11.21 -4.52 -17.34
CA GLU A 108 -9.87 -4.01 -17.03
C GLU A 108 -9.84 -3.04 -15.84
N THR A 109 -10.97 -2.83 -15.16
CA THR A 109 -11.06 -1.94 -14.01
C THR A 109 -11.66 -2.64 -12.81
N LEU A 110 -10.94 -2.58 -11.69
CA LEU A 110 -11.34 -3.16 -10.42
C LEU A 110 -11.21 -2.13 -9.29
N HIS A 111 -12.26 -1.98 -8.49
CA HIS A 111 -12.23 -1.15 -7.29
C HIS A 111 -11.48 -1.85 -6.15
N MET A 112 -10.70 -1.07 -5.40
CA MET A 112 -10.07 -1.53 -4.17
C MET A 112 -9.98 -0.40 -3.14
N ILE A 113 -9.83 -0.77 -1.86
CA ILE A 113 -9.68 0.20 -0.76
C ILE A 113 -8.21 0.63 -0.69
N GLY A 114 -7.85 1.61 -1.50
CA GLY A 114 -6.49 2.10 -1.63
C GLY A 114 -5.56 1.15 -2.39
N SER A 115 -4.47 1.67 -2.94
CA SER A 115 -3.49 0.92 -3.75
C SER A 115 -2.79 -0.20 -2.98
N LYS A 116 -2.63 -0.08 -1.66
CA LYS A 116 -1.99 -1.11 -0.84
C LYS A 116 -2.75 -2.44 -0.86
N ALA A 117 -4.08 -2.41 -0.91
CA ALA A 117 -4.89 -3.62 -1.04
C ALA A 117 -4.55 -4.38 -2.33
N GLY A 118 -4.44 -3.66 -3.47
CA GLY A 118 -4.02 -4.25 -4.74
C GLY A 118 -2.61 -4.82 -4.69
N LEU A 119 -1.64 -4.08 -4.14
CA LEU A 119 -0.26 -4.56 -3.98
C LEU A 119 -0.14 -5.79 -3.07
N THR A 120 -1.12 -6.02 -2.20
CA THR A 120 -1.16 -7.19 -1.32
C THR A 120 -1.82 -8.40 -2.00
N ILE A 121 -2.86 -8.17 -2.82
CA ILE A 121 -3.65 -9.24 -3.45
C ILE A 121 -3.02 -9.68 -4.77
N LEU A 122 -2.51 -8.75 -5.57
CA LEU A 122 -1.96 -9.04 -6.90
C LEU A 122 -0.87 -10.13 -6.89
N PRO A 123 0.12 -10.13 -5.98
CA PRO A 123 1.10 -11.20 -5.90
C PRO A 123 0.51 -12.58 -5.70
N GLN A 124 -0.62 -12.68 -4.98
CA GLN A 124 -1.28 -13.98 -4.74
C GLN A 124 -1.83 -14.61 -6.02
N ALA A 125 -2.08 -13.80 -7.06
CA ALA A 125 -2.53 -14.30 -8.36
C ALA A 125 -1.38 -14.75 -9.27
N PHE A 126 -0.15 -14.30 -9.02
CA PHE A 126 0.95 -14.50 -9.96
C PHE A 126 2.18 -15.20 -9.36
N ILE A 127 2.37 -15.19 -8.04
CA ILE A 127 3.59 -15.68 -7.39
C ILE A 127 3.39 -17.08 -6.83
N ASN A 128 4.21 -18.01 -7.26
CA ASN A 128 4.39 -19.34 -6.67
C ASN A 128 5.71 -19.39 -5.86
N PRO A 129 5.87 -20.38 -4.98
CA PRO A 129 7.16 -20.63 -4.35
C PRO A 129 8.30 -20.78 -5.38
N GLY A 130 9.35 -19.99 -5.22
CA GLY A 130 10.51 -19.96 -6.13
C GLY A 130 10.42 -18.95 -7.28
N ASP A 131 9.27 -18.30 -7.48
CA ASP A 131 9.19 -17.18 -8.44
C ASP A 131 9.91 -15.94 -7.91
N VAL A 132 10.39 -15.09 -8.82
CA VAL A 132 11.17 -13.89 -8.49
C VAL A 132 10.37 -12.61 -8.80
N THR A 133 10.29 -11.71 -7.84
CA THR A 133 9.75 -10.37 -8.05
C THR A 133 10.86 -9.33 -8.05
N LEU A 134 10.91 -8.48 -9.08
CA LEU A 134 11.81 -7.34 -9.13
C LEU A 134 11.22 -6.17 -8.32
N ILE A 135 12.01 -5.61 -7.41
CA ILE A 135 11.62 -4.46 -6.60
C ILE A 135 12.68 -3.37 -6.66
N THR A 136 12.26 -2.12 -6.67
CA THR A 136 13.19 -0.99 -6.62
C THR A 136 13.63 -0.69 -5.20
N VAL A 137 14.89 -0.29 -5.01
CA VAL A 137 15.46 0.11 -3.70
C VAL A 137 16.20 1.44 -3.85
N PRO A 138 15.77 2.52 -3.13
CA PRO A 138 14.63 2.56 -2.20
C PRO A 138 13.28 2.43 -2.90
N GLY A 139 12.29 1.81 -2.24
CA GLY A 139 10.96 1.58 -2.77
C GLY A 139 9.92 1.23 -1.70
N TYR A 140 8.67 1.08 -2.14
CA TYR A 140 7.60 0.70 -1.23
C TYR A 140 7.62 -0.83 -0.99
N PRO A 141 7.70 -1.30 0.26
CA PRO A 141 8.13 -2.67 0.55
C PRO A 141 7.04 -3.74 0.40
N VAL A 142 5.77 -3.36 0.21
CA VAL A 142 4.62 -4.29 0.31
C VAL A 142 4.75 -5.45 -0.67
N MET A 143 5.03 -5.18 -1.94
CA MET A 143 5.12 -6.22 -2.98
C MET A 143 6.18 -7.26 -2.62
N GLY A 144 7.40 -6.82 -2.26
CA GLY A 144 8.48 -7.74 -1.88
C GLY A 144 8.14 -8.56 -0.63
N THR A 145 7.54 -7.94 0.39
CA THR A 145 7.12 -8.65 1.60
C THR A 145 6.09 -9.74 1.30
N ILE A 146 5.09 -9.45 0.47
CA ILE A 146 4.07 -10.44 0.11
C ILE A 146 4.67 -11.56 -0.76
N THR A 147 5.59 -11.24 -1.66
CA THR A 147 6.33 -12.24 -2.44
C THR A 147 7.04 -13.25 -1.53
N GLU A 148 7.78 -12.76 -0.52
CA GLU A 148 8.46 -13.63 0.45
C GLU A 148 7.46 -14.49 1.25
N TRP A 149 6.32 -13.93 1.65
CA TRP A 149 5.26 -14.69 2.35
C TRP A 149 4.65 -15.81 1.51
N LEU A 150 4.67 -15.64 0.19
CA LEU A 150 4.21 -16.66 -0.77
C LEU A 150 5.28 -17.69 -1.12
N GLY A 151 6.49 -17.56 -0.56
CA GLY A 151 7.63 -18.44 -0.85
C GLY A 151 8.40 -18.07 -2.10
N GLY A 152 8.13 -16.91 -2.68
CA GLY A 152 8.91 -16.32 -3.77
C GLY A 152 10.14 -15.59 -3.25
N GLU A 153 10.98 -15.15 -4.18
CA GLU A 153 12.19 -14.37 -3.92
C GLU A 153 12.02 -12.93 -4.43
N LYS A 154 12.65 -11.97 -3.75
CA LYS A 154 12.75 -10.60 -4.24
C LYS A 154 14.14 -10.34 -4.79
N TYR A 155 14.22 -9.76 -5.97
CA TYR A 155 15.45 -9.22 -6.52
C TYR A 155 15.42 -7.69 -6.46
N GLU A 156 16.42 -7.11 -5.81
CA GLU A 156 16.49 -5.68 -5.57
C GLU A 156 17.19 -4.96 -6.73
N LEU A 157 16.53 -3.97 -7.31
CA LEU A 157 17.05 -3.06 -8.33
C LEU A 157 17.40 -1.73 -7.66
N PRO A 158 18.69 -1.44 -7.41
CA PRO A 158 19.11 -0.20 -6.78
C PRO A 158 18.81 1.00 -7.68
N LEU A 159 18.18 2.04 -7.11
CA LEU A 159 18.00 3.34 -7.77
C LEU A 159 19.17 4.23 -7.40
N LYS A 160 20.07 4.48 -8.34
CA LYS A 160 21.29 5.24 -8.12
C LYS A 160 21.25 6.58 -8.84
N GLU A 161 21.94 7.58 -8.28
CA GLU A 161 22.04 8.92 -8.87
C GLU A 161 22.70 8.90 -10.25
N GLU A 162 23.69 8.03 -10.46
CA GLU A 162 24.38 7.84 -11.75
C GLU A 162 23.47 7.37 -12.89
N HIS A 163 22.29 6.83 -12.57
CA HIS A 163 21.24 6.39 -13.50
C HIS A 163 19.96 7.23 -13.36
N ASP A 164 20.09 8.48 -12.88
CA ASP A 164 18.94 9.38 -12.65
C ASP A 164 17.82 8.73 -11.83
N PHE A 165 18.18 7.83 -10.89
CA PHE A 165 17.25 7.04 -10.06
C PHE A 165 16.30 6.12 -10.85
N TYR A 166 16.66 5.74 -12.07
CA TYR A 166 16.03 4.64 -12.78
C TYR A 166 16.73 3.30 -12.46
N PRO A 167 16.01 2.17 -12.49
CA PRO A 167 16.64 0.86 -12.35
C PRO A 167 17.54 0.58 -13.56
N ASP A 168 18.74 0.08 -13.29
CA ASP A 168 19.63 -0.45 -14.30
C ASP A 168 19.14 -1.87 -14.67
N LEU A 169 18.83 -2.07 -15.93
CA LEU A 169 18.29 -3.35 -16.46
C LEU A 169 19.28 -4.10 -17.35
N ASP A 170 20.53 -3.63 -17.48
CA ASP A 170 21.59 -4.26 -18.26
C ASP A 170 22.37 -5.33 -17.49
#